data_fbf4f85f58ea33305e21289aaaf68663
#
_entry.id   fbf4f85f58ea33305e21289aaaf68663
#
_cell.length_a   1.000
_cell.length_b   1.000
_cell.length_c   1.000
_cell.angle_alpha   90.00
_cell.angle_beta   90.00
_cell.angle_gamma   90.00
#
_symmetry.space_group_name_H-M   'P 1'
#
loop_
_entity.id
_entity.type
_entity.pdbx_description
1 polymer ?
#
loop_
_entity_poly.entity_id
_entity_poly.type
_entity_poly.pdbx_seq_one_letter_code
_entity_poly.pdbx_strand_id
1 'polypeptide(L)'
;EQNMADDKLYSRLGQMNMGGIGTAVNLPKAKRYFEKAAKLDNPDALYVLGKLFLRKDSEYYDPNKAVDCLLQAAQKGHEFSAYALGKLFLKGDEVPKNVGCALQWLEEAVVKENQYAEYLLGKTLLMGVDTEQDMERGVQLLTASAGQKNCCAQYTLGKAYLEGVLLPQNIPESIRLLTESADGGFTPAQYLLGKLLYRGEIVMRDIGRALLYLEQASEKENAYAAYLAGKIRLTEEGFKDVPKAVRLFQIAAAQQNSFAEFQLGLLYLRGKDVARDEREAIRWLALSAEHGNSYAARLLHSIKSGQNWSAALGALRLLQHLSRMIQNRLEDERKGTAGMTERKLKRKIDEKKQAHGLRQG
;
A
#
# COMPACT_ATOMS: atom_id res chain seq x y z
N GLU A 1 -12.52 -38.81 26.77
CA GLU A 1 -11.44 -39.07 25.79
C GLU A 1 -12.00 -39.29 24.38
N GLN A 2 -13.06 -40.07 24.16
CA GLN A 2 -13.61 -40.36 22.83
C GLN A 2 -14.18 -39.09 22.16
N ASN A 3 -14.89 -38.22 22.88
CA ASN A 3 -15.40 -36.94 22.36
C ASN A 3 -14.28 -35.97 21.94
N MET A 4 -13.13 -35.99 22.65
CA MET A 4 -11.96 -35.16 22.33
C MET A 4 -11.19 -35.64 21.09
N ALA A 5 -11.30 -36.94 20.75
CA ALA A 5 -10.73 -37.49 19.52
C ALA A 5 -11.64 -37.18 18.32
N ASP A 6 -12.95 -37.19 18.52
CA ASP A 6 -13.96 -36.96 17.50
C ASP A 6 -14.02 -35.47 17.08
N ASP A 7 -13.87 -34.52 18.01
CA ASP A 7 -13.88 -33.07 17.70
C ASP A 7 -12.73 -32.70 16.79
N LYS A 8 -11.51 -33.18 17.10
CA LYS A 8 -10.30 -32.95 16.27
C LYS A 8 -10.42 -33.62 14.91
N LEU A 9 -11.00 -34.85 14.87
CA LEU A 9 -11.22 -35.55 13.62
C LEU A 9 -12.17 -34.77 12.71
N TYR A 10 -13.31 -34.31 13.24
CA TYR A 10 -14.27 -33.54 12.47
C TYR A 10 -13.67 -32.18 12.02
N SER A 11 -12.93 -31.50 12.89
CA SER A 11 -12.23 -30.26 12.51
C SER A 11 -11.26 -30.50 11.36
N ARG A 12 -10.45 -31.56 11.42
CA ARG A 12 -9.52 -31.95 10.36
C ARG A 12 -10.22 -32.31 9.03
N LEU A 13 -11.31 -33.06 9.09
CA LEU A 13 -12.13 -33.42 7.92
C LEU A 13 -12.75 -32.14 7.29
N GLY A 14 -13.18 -31.21 8.13
CA GLY A 14 -13.65 -29.89 7.70
C GLY A 14 -12.58 -29.14 6.94
N GLN A 15 -11.37 -29.03 7.49
CA GLN A 15 -10.23 -28.38 6.85
C GLN A 15 -9.84 -29.04 5.51
N MET A 16 -9.80 -30.38 5.45
CA MET A 16 -9.51 -31.11 4.23
C MET A 16 -10.52 -30.79 3.11
N ASN A 17 -11.82 -30.79 3.42
CA ASN A 17 -12.88 -30.48 2.46
C ASN A 17 -12.90 -28.98 2.08
N MET A 18 -12.49 -28.08 2.97
CA MET A 18 -12.40 -26.64 2.69
C MET A 18 -11.19 -26.30 1.83
N GLY A 19 -10.03 -26.94 2.09
CA GLY A 19 -8.77 -26.69 1.40
C GLY A 19 -8.50 -27.60 0.19
N GLY A 20 -9.35 -28.60 -0.07
CA GLY A 20 -9.11 -29.56 -1.15
C GLY A 20 -7.92 -30.51 -0.89
N ILE A 21 -7.54 -30.72 0.37
CA ILE A 21 -6.40 -31.57 0.74
C ILE A 21 -6.83 -33.04 0.72
N GLY A 22 -6.34 -33.80 -0.25
CA GLY A 22 -6.70 -35.21 -0.45
C GLY A 22 -8.14 -35.47 -0.94
N THR A 23 -8.89 -34.41 -1.25
CA THR A 23 -10.26 -34.45 -1.79
C THR A 23 -10.54 -33.16 -2.57
N ALA A 24 -11.55 -33.16 -3.42
CA ALA A 24 -12.01 -31.92 -4.03
C ALA A 24 -12.60 -30.97 -2.99
N VAL A 25 -12.45 -29.64 -3.23
CA VAL A 25 -13.06 -28.61 -2.36
C VAL A 25 -14.57 -28.82 -2.31
N ASN A 26 -15.11 -28.94 -1.10
CA ASN A 26 -16.54 -29.15 -0.85
C ASN A 26 -16.98 -28.36 0.38
N LEU A 27 -17.40 -27.11 0.17
CA LEU A 27 -17.81 -26.21 1.24
C LEU A 27 -19.03 -26.72 2.04
N PRO A 28 -20.11 -27.28 1.43
CA PRO A 28 -21.21 -27.86 2.19
C PRO A 28 -20.76 -28.98 3.15
N LYS A 29 -19.85 -29.83 2.67
CA LYS A 29 -19.33 -30.94 3.46
C LYS A 29 -18.41 -30.46 4.58
N ALA A 30 -17.54 -29.47 4.26
CA ALA A 30 -16.69 -28.81 5.24
C ALA A 30 -17.51 -28.18 6.37
N LYS A 31 -18.55 -27.41 6.03
CA LYS A 31 -19.46 -26.78 6.99
C LYS A 31 -20.10 -27.83 7.94
N ARG A 32 -20.61 -28.93 7.38
CA ARG A 32 -21.22 -30.03 8.21
C ARG A 32 -20.20 -30.62 9.19
N TYR A 33 -18.95 -30.79 8.78
CA TYR A 33 -17.93 -31.30 9.70
C TYR A 33 -17.57 -30.28 10.78
N PHE A 34 -17.41 -28.98 10.42
CA PHE A 34 -17.18 -27.94 11.42
C PHE A 34 -18.37 -27.79 12.39
N GLU A 35 -19.62 -27.92 11.94
CA GLU A 35 -20.80 -27.93 12.81
C GLU A 35 -20.80 -29.12 13.79
N LYS A 36 -20.34 -30.30 13.35
CA LYS A 36 -20.16 -31.44 14.24
C LYS A 36 -19.05 -31.17 15.27
N ALA A 37 -17.91 -30.65 14.86
CA ALA A 37 -16.84 -30.32 15.78
C ALA A 37 -17.24 -29.18 16.76
N ALA A 38 -18.00 -28.21 16.31
CA ALA A 38 -18.50 -27.11 17.14
C ALA A 38 -19.48 -27.60 18.21
N LYS A 39 -20.31 -28.59 17.89
CA LYS A 39 -21.20 -29.26 18.87
C LYS A 39 -20.43 -30.04 19.96
N LEU A 40 -19.18 -30.38 19.68
CA LEU A 40 -18.24 -30.98 20.63
C LEU A 40 -17.32 -29.94 21.27
N ASP A 41 -17.74 -28.69 21.24
CA ASP A 41 -17.05 -27.54 21.85
C ASP A 41 -15.68 -27.22 21.29
N ASN A 42 -15.39 -27.61 20.05
CA ASN A 42 -14.10 -27.32 19.41
C ASN A 42 -13.99 -25.81 19.03
N PRO A 43 -13.07 -25.04 19.63
CA PRO A 43 -12.96 -23.59 19.39
C PRO A 43 -12.47 -23.24 18.00
N ASP A 44 -11.60 -24.06 17.40
CA ASP A 44 -11.09 -23.84 16.04
C ASP A 44 -12.23 -23.97 15.02
N ALA A 45 -13.11 -24.96 15.21
CA ALA A 45 -14.27 -25.17 14.34
C ALA A 45 -15.25 -24.01 14.44
N LEU A 46 -15.52 -23.49 15.64
CA LEU A 46 -16.35 -22.32 15.88
C LEU A 46 -15.75 -21.08 15.18
N TYR A 47 -14.45 -20.86 15.29
CA TYR A 47 -13.76 -19.76 14.61
C TYR A 47 -13.88 -19.86 13.08
N VAL A 48 -13.65 -21.05 12.53
CA VAL A 48 -13.75 -21.29 11.08
C VAL A 48 -15.18 -21.09 10.58
N LEU A 49 -16.19 -21.56 11.31
CA LEU A 49 -17.60 -21.30 11.02
C LEU A 49 -17.91 -19.80 11.02
N GLY A 50 -17.44 -19.08 12.04
CA GLY A 50 -17.58 -17.63 12.10
C GLY A 50 -17.00 -16.93 10.87
N LYS A 51 -15.82 -17.34 10.43
CA LYS A 51 -15.22 -16.83 9.16
C LYS A 51 -16.02 -17.23 7.92
N LEU A 52 -16.58 -18.43 7.89
CA LEU A 52 -17.40 -18.90 6.76
C LEU A 52 -18.69 -18.08 6.65
N PHE A 53 -19.33 -17.75 7.76
CA PHE A 53 -20.54 -16.93 7.81
C PHE A 53 -20.29 -15.46 7.46
N LEU A 54 -19.04 -14.99 7.47
CA LEU A 54 -18.66 -13.62 7.01
C LEU A 54 -18.31 -13.54 5.51
N ARG A 55 -18.30 -14.66 4.80
CA ARG A 55 -17.98 -14.66 3.37
C ARG A 55 -19.18 -14.21 2.55
N LYS A 56 -19.10 -12.99 1.99
CA LYS A 56 -20.18 -12.38 1.17
C LYS A 56 -20.47 -13.12 -0.14
N ASP A 57 -19.49 -13.87 -0.64
CA ASP A 57 -19.59 -14.71 -1.85
C ASP A 57 -20.16 -16.10 -1.58
N SER A 58 -20.52 -16.39 -0.34
CA SER A 58 -21.04 -17.69 0.10
C SER A 58 -22.55 -17.66 0.32
N GLU A 59 -23.26 -18.73 -0.06
CA GLU A 59 -24.67 -18.97 0.29
C GLU A 59 -24.89 -19.02 1.81
N TYR A 60 -23.82 -19.16 2.59
CA TYR A 60 -23.86 -19.23 4.07
C TYR A 60 -23.68 -17.88 4.75
N TYR A 61 -23.64 -16.76 4.02
CA TYR A 61 -23.42 -15.44 4.59
C TYR A 61 -24.48 -15.10 5.64
N ASP A 62 -24.07 -14.99 6.90
CA ASP A 62 -24.91 -14.65 8.05
C ASP A 62 -24.04 -13.99 9.15
N PRO A 63 -23.91 -12.66 9.15
CA PRO A 63 -23.07 -11.96 10.12
C PRO A 63 -23.47 -12.20 11.59
N ASN A 64 -24.74 -12.39 11.87
CA ASN A 64 -25.19 -12.63 13.25
C ASN A 64 -24.68 -13.99 13.76
N LYS A 65 -24.85 -15.07 12.96
CA LYS A 65 -24.27 -16.37 13.29
C LYS A 65 -22.75 -16.32 13.36
N ALA A 66 -22.12 -15.48 12.55
CA ALA A 66 -20.68 -15.29 12.63
C ALA A 66 -20.24 -14.73 13.98
N VAL A 67 -20.93 -13.70 14.47
CA VAL A 67 -20.68 -13.14 15.81
C VAL A 67 -20.87 -14.19 16.88
N ASP A 68 -21.98 -14.93 16.86
CA ASP A 68 -22.26 -15.99 17.86
C ASP A 68 -21.16 -17.05 17.89
N CYS A 69 -20.72 -17.53 16.73
CA CYS A 69 -19.63 -18.49 16.62
C CYS A 69 -18.29 -17.92 17.14
N LEU A 70 -17.96 -16.68 16.78
CA LEU A 70 -16.72 -16.04 17.23
C LEU A 70 -16.73 -15.75 18.74
N LEU A 71 -17.89 -15.37 19.31
CA LEU A 71 -18.06 -15.19 20.76
C LEU A 71 -17.81 -16.50 21.51
N GLN A 72 -18.45 -17.58 21.07
CA GLN A 72 -18.25 -18.89 21.68
C GLN A 72 -16.79 -19.36 21.56
N ALA A 73 -16.17 -19.14 20.39
CA ALA A 73 -14.77 -19.48 20.21
C ALA A 73 -13.83 -18.67 21.11
N ALA A 74 -14.09 -17.37 21.30
CA ALA A 74 -13.31 -16.50 22.18
C ALA A 74 -13.45 -16.93 23.65
N GLN A 75 -14.67 -17.22 24.10
CA GLN A 75 -14.95 -17.74 25.46
C GLN A 75 -14.26 -19.09 25.74
N LYS A 76 -14.03 -19.89 24.70
CA LYS A 76 -13.30 -21.17 24.80
C LYS A 76 -11.79 -20.99 24.60
N GLY A 77 -11.30 -19.75 24.55
CA GLY A 77 -9.88 -19.43 24.52
C GLY A 77 -9.23 -19.47 23.12
N HIS A 78 -10.00 -19.54 22.03
CA HIS A 78 -9.40 -19.50 20.70
C HIS A 78 -8.63 -18.19 20.47
N GLU A 79 -7.38 -18.31 20.06
CA GLU A 79 -6.38 -17.25 20.00
C GLU A 79 -6.80 -16.03 19.14
N PHE A 80 -7.42 -16.28 17.98
CA PHE A 80 -7.73 -15.21 17.02
C PHE A 80 -9.18 -14.70 17.10
N SER A 81 -10.03 -15.30 17.91
CA SER A 81 -11.47 -14.95 17.91
C SER A 81 -11.74 -13.58 18.50
N ALA A 82 -11.06 -13.21 19.57
CA ALA A 82 -11.16 -11.90 20.19
C ALA A 82 -10.70 -10.80 19.21
N TYR A 83 -9.57 -11.01 18.51
CA TYR A 83 -9.12 -10.11 17.45
C TYR A 83 -10.15 -10.00 16.31
N ALA A 84 -10.73 -11.13 15.87
CA ALA A 84 -11.72 -11.14 14.80
C ALA A 84 -12.98 -10.34 15.18
N LEU A 85 -13.47 -10.50 16.41
CA LEU A 85 -14.60 -9.72 16.96
C LEU A 85 -14.27 -8.22 17.02
N GLY A 86 -13.11 -7.88 17.58
CA GLY A 86 -12.67 -6.51 17.67
C GLY A 86 -12.59 -5.84 16.30
N LYS A 87 -12.00 -6.52 15.31
CA LYS A 87 -11.93 -6.05 13.93
C LYS A 87 -13.32 -5.90 13.29
N LEU A 88 -14.23 -6.84 13.55
CA LEU A 88 -15.59 -6.85 13.00
C LEU A 88 -16.39 -5.64 13.50
N PHE A 89 -16.41 -5.41 14.82
CA PHE A 89 -17.11 -4.28 15.43
C PHE A 89 -16.47 -2.93 15.13
N LEU A 90 -15.14 -2.89 14.92
CA LEU A 90 -14.45 -1.64 14.56
C LEU A 90 -14.76 -1.20 13.13
N LYS A 91 -14.83 -2.15 12.19
CA LYS A 91 -15.14 -1.87 10.80
C LYS A 91 -16.59 -1.45 10.58
N GLY A 92 -17.53 -2.20 11.12
CA GLY A 92 -18.95 -1.94 10.98
C GLY A 92 -19.53 -2.28 9.59
N ASP A 93 -18.82 -3.08 8.78
CA ASP A 93 -19.24 -3.39 7.40
C ASP A 93 -20.29 -4.51 7.34
N GLU A 94 -20.20 -5.47 8.24
CA GLU A 94 -21.07 -6.66 8.32
C GLU A 94 -22.04 -6.61 9.49
N VAL A 95 -21.65 -5.93 10.57
CA VAL A 95 -22.47 -5.70 11.77
C VAL A 95 -22.40 -4.23 12.14
N PRO A 96 -23.37 -3.70 12.90
CA PRO A 96 -23.32 -2.31 13.35
C PRO A 96 -22.01 -2.00 14.08
N LYS A 97 -21.35 -0.90 13.67
CA LYS A 97 -20.11 -0.44 14.27
C LYS A 97 -20.31 -0.20 15.77
N ASN A 98 -19.43 -0.77 16.57
CA ASN A 98 -19.41 -0.58 18.02
C ASN A 98 -17.98 -0.50 18.52
N VAL A 99 -17.46 0.73 18.61
CA VAL A 99 -16.06 0.97 18.98
C VAL A 99 -15.77 0.51 20.41
N GLY A 100 -16.70 0.74 21.35
CA GLY A 100 -16.52 0.29 22.74
C GLY A 100 -16.32 -1.22 22.85
N CYS A 101 -17.20 -2.01 22.22
CA CYS A 101 -17.05 -3.47 22.17
C CYS A 101 -15.78 -3.87 21.40
N ALA A 102 -15.45 -3.16 20.32
CA ALA A 102 -14.24 -3.45 19.54
C ALA A 102 -12.98 -3.32 20.39
N LEU A 103 -12.85 -2.21 21.14
CA LEU A 103 -11.69 -1.97 22.01
C LEU A 103 -11.58 -3.04 23.11
N GLN A 104 -12.69 -3.43 23.73
CA GLN A 104 -12.70 -4.50 24.76
C GLN A 104 -12.16 -5.83 24.21
N TRP A 105 -12.64 -6.25 23.03
CA TRP A 105 -12.17 -7.47 22.40
C TRP A 105 -10.71 -7.40 21.92
N LEU A 106 -10.29 -6.23 21.44
CA LEU A 106 -8.90 -6.04 21.07
C LEU A 106 -7.97 -6.06 22.28
N GLU A 107 -8.36 -5.46 23.42
CA GLU A 107 -7.58 -5.54 24.68
C GLU A 107 -7.49 -7.00 25.17
N GLU A 108 -8.56 -7.78 25.10
CA GLU A 108 -8.50 -9.21 25.42
C GLU A 108 -7.49 -9.96 24.54
N ALA A 109 -7.47 -9.64 23.25
CA ALA A 109 -6.52 -10.26 22.33
C ALA A 109 -5.08 -9.79 22.58
N VAL A 110 -4.88 -8.52 22.98
CA VAL A 110 -3.57 -7.97 23.36
C VAL A 110 -3.00 -8.65 24.60
N VAL A 111 -3.84 -8.95 25.60
CA VAL A 111 -3.41 -9.73 26.78
C VAL A 111 -2.85 -11.11 26.39
N LYS A 112 -3.30 -11.67 25.26
CA LYS A 112 -2.79 -12.92 24.67
C LYS A 112 -1.62 -12.69 23.68
N GLU A 113 -1.01 -11.52 23.70
CA GLU A 113 0.13 -11.14 22.85
C GLU A 113 -0.14 -11.29 21.33
N ASN A 114 -1.41 -11.09 20.91
CA ASN A 114 -1.78 -11.19 19.51
C ASN A 114 -1.29 -9.97 18.74
N GLN A 115 -0.26 -10.14 17.90
CA GLN A 115 0.37 -9.06 17.14
C GLN A 115 -0.61 -8.27 16.23
N TYR A 116 -1.66 -8.91 15.75
CA TYR A 116 -2.64 -8.24 14.89
C TYR A 116 -3.60 -7.35 15.70
N ALA A 117 -3.91 -7.76 16.93
CA ALA A 117 -4.69 -6.96 17.88
C ALA A 117 -3.86 -5.76 18.38
N GLU A 118 -2.59 -5.98 18.76
CA GLU A 118 -1.66 -4.91 19.11
C GLU A 118 -1.54 -3.87 18.00
N TYR A 119 -1.38 -4.33 16.75
CA TYR A 119 -1.35 -3.42 15.60
C TYR A 119 -2.67 -2.64 15.44
N LEU A 120 -3.80 -3.32 15.46
CA LEU A 120 -5.09 -2.67 15.19
C LEU A 120 -5.48 -1.70 16.29
N LEU A 121 -5.35 -2.11 17.56
CA LEU A 121 -5.60 -1.27 18.72
C LEU A 121 -4.61 -0.10 18.77
N GLY A 122 -3.32 -0.38 18.62
CA GLY A 122 -2.27 0.63 18.63
C GLY A 122 -2.47 1.68 17.55
N LYS A 123 -2.84 1.28 16.34
CA LYS A 123 -3.18 2.20 15.26
C LYS A 123 -4.42 3.04 15.58
N THR A 124 -5.46 2.43 16.13
CA THR A 124 -6.71 3.12 16.48
C THR A 124 -6.47 4.20 17.54
N LEU A 125 -5.72 3.87 18.59
CA LEU A 125 -5.36 4.80 19.66
C LEU A 125 -4.41 5.91 19.17
N LEU A 126 -3.42 5.57 18.35
CA LEU A 126 -2.49 6.55 17.80
C LEU A 126 -3.20 7.59 16.93
N MET A 127 -4.18 7.16 16.13
CA MET A 127 -4.89 8.06 15.22
C MET A 127 -6.05 8.81 15.88
N GLY A 128 -6.61 8.30 16.97
CA GLY A 128 -7.76 8.90 17.64
C GLY A 128 -9.02 8.95 16.78
N VAL A 129 -9.16 8.04 15.80
CA VAL A 129 -10.35 7.97 14.95
C VAL A 129 -11.41 7.12 15.67
N ASP A 130 -12.58 7.70 15.89
CA ASP A 130 -13.71 7.07 16.59
C ASP A 130 -13.46 6.75 18.09
N THR A 131 -12.33 7.13 18.65
CA THR A 131 -11.99 6.97 20.07
C THR A 131 -11.09 8.12 20.52
N GLU A 132 -10.95 8.30 21.82
CA GLU A 132 -9.98 9.23 22.36
C GLU A 132 -8.56 8.81 21.95
N GLN A 133 -7.76 9.80 21.56
CA GLN A 133 -6.38 9.57 21.14
C GLN A 133 -5.50 9.28 22.38
N ASP A 134 -4.81 8.16 22.36
CA ASP A 134 -3.77 7.79 23.31
C ASP A 134 -2.50 7.43 22.54
N MET A 135 -1.67 8.45 22.32
CA MET A 135 -0.43 8.31 21.54
C MET A 135 0.59 7.41 22.23
N GLU A 136 0.69 7.50 23.56
CA GLU A 136 1.67 6.72 24.32
C GLU A 136 1.34 5.22 24.25
N ARG A 137 0.11 4.86 24.60
CA ARG A 137 -0.38 3.48 24.50
C ARG A 137 -0.34 2.96 23.06
N GLY A 138 -0.74 3.81 22.10
CA GLY A 138 -0.72 3.48 20.67
C GLY A 138 0.67 3.12 20.16
N VAL A 139 1.70 3.90 20.53
CA VAL A 139 3.10 3.63 20.17
C VAL A 139 3.62 2.38 20.87
N GLN A 140 3.32 2.17 22.15
CA GLN A 140 3.72 0.96 22.88
C GLN A 140 3.20 -0.31 22.18
N LEU A 141 1.92 -0.35 21.85
CA LEU A 141 1.29 -1.50 21.17
C LEU A 141 1.85 -1.72 19.76
N LEU A 142 2.02 -0.65 18.99
CA LEU A 142 2.62 -0.76 17.66
C LEU A 142 4.07 -1.22 17.72
N THR A 143 4.82 -0.81 18.75
CA THR A 143 6.21 -1.25 18.96
C THR A 143 6.26 -2.73 19.33
N ALA A 144 5.38 -3.20 20.21
CA ALA A 144 5.25 -4.62 20.53
C ALA A 144 4.94 -5.46 19.29
N SER A 145 3.92 -5.05 18.52
CA SER A 145 3.55 -5.70 17.26
C SER A 145 4.69 -5.70 16.22
N ALA A 146 5.40 -4.57 16.08
CA ALA A 146 6.55 -4.47 15.18
C ALA A 146 7.70 -5.39 15.60
N GLY A 147 7.94 -5.55 16.90
CA GLY A 147 8.92 -6.50 17.47
C GLY A 147 8.58 -7.95 17.13
N GLN A 148 7.31 -8.29 17.00
CA GLN A 148 6.83 -9.59 16.50
C GLN A 148 6.87 -9.70 14.96
N LYS A 149 7.57 -8.79 14.27
CA LYS A 149 7.71 -8.75 12.80
C LYS A 149 6.41 -8.48 12.04
N ASN A 150 5.44 -7.83 12.66
CA ASN A 150 4.24 -7.38 11.95
C ASN A 150 4.60 -6.23 11.01
N CYS A 151 4.64 -6.52 9.72
CA CYS A 151 5.01 -5.56 8.68
C CYS A 151 4.09 -4.33 8.63
N CYS A 152 2.79 -4.48 8.99
CA CYS A 152 1.85 -3.36 9.04
C CYS A 152 2.19 -2.40 10.19
N ALA A 153 2.58 -2.93 11.35
CA ALA A 153 2.99 -2.12 12.50
C ALA A 153 4.32 -1.39 12.21
N GLN A 154 5.31 -2.10 11.67
CA GLN A 154 6.58 -1.53 11.23
C GLN A 154 6.38 -0.39 10.22
N TYR A 155 5.53 -0.59 9.22
CA TYR A 155 5.20 0.46 8.24
C TYR A 155 4.51 1.66 8.89
N THR A 156 3.54 1.41 9.79
CA THR A 156 2.75 2.49 10.43
C THR A 156 3.64 3.36 11.30
N LEU A 157 4.47 2.77 12.15
CA LEU A 157 5.46 3.50 12.96
C LEU A 157 6.51 4.19 12.09
N GLY A 158 7.07 3.48 11.12
CA GLY A 158 8.07 4.03 10.21
C GLY A 158 7.54 5.25 9.47
N LYS A 159 6.30 5.20 9.00
CA LYS A 159 5.64 6.35 8.36
C LYS A 159 5.38 7.49 9.34
N ALA A 160 4.92 7.20 10.56
CA ALA A 160 4.68 8.22 11.59
C ALA A 160 5.97 8.98 11.97
N TYR A 161 7.09 8.26 12.14
CA TYR A 161 8.42 8.87 12.36
C TYR A 161 8.94 9.65 11.14
N LEU A 162 8.59 9.23 9.92
CA LEU A 162 8.97 9.94 8.69
C LEU A 162 8.26 11.29 8.58
N GLU A 163 6.96 11.29 8.82
CA GLU A 163 6.11 12.47 8.65
C GLU A 163 6.30 13.50 9.77
N GLY A 164 6.61 13.06 10.98
CA GLY A 164 6.83 13.94 12.12
C GLY A 164 5.58 14.70 12.59
N VAL A 165 4.38 14.21 12.29
CA VAL A 165 3.10 14.84 12.61
C VAL A 165 2.50 14.30 13.90
N LEU A 166 2.39 12.98 13.99
CA LEU A 166 1.87 12.28 15.18
C LEU A 166 2.98 12.01 16.19
N LEU A 167 4.18 11.74 15.72
CA LEU A 167 5.37 11.47 16.55
C LEU A 167 6.48 12.45 16.17
N PRO A 168 7.41 12.76 17.08
CA PRO A 168 8.62 13.52 16.74
C PRO A 168 9.36 12.83 15.59
N GLN A 169 9.76 13.62 14.58
CA GLN A 169 10.44 13.08 13.41
C GLN A 169 11.74 12.36 13.81
N ASN A 170 11.89 11.11 13.32
CA ASN A 170 13.08 10.30 13.53
C ASN A 170 13.40 9.51 12.25
N ILE A 171 14.20 10.13 11.37
CA ILE A 171 14.50 9.54 10.06
C ILE A 171 15.27 8.22 10.17
N PRO A 172 16.33 8.07 11.00
CA PRO A 172 17.02 6.79 11.13
C PRO A 172 16.08 5.64 11.52
N GLU A 173 15.25 5.84 12.54
CA GLU A 173 14.30 4.83 13.02
C GLU A 173 13.20 4.55 11.97
N SER A 174 12.71 5.59 11.30
CA SER A 174 11.77 5.43 10.19
C SER A 174 12.32 4.51 9.11
N ILE A 175 13.55 4.77 8.65
CA ILE A 175 14.15 3.96 7.58
C ILE A 175 14.41 2.53 8.02
N ARG A 176 14.82 2.30 9.29
CA ARG A 176 14.96 0.96 9.85
C ARG A 176 13.64 0.18 9.76
N LEU A 177 12.58 0.75 10.32
CA LEU A 177 11.24 0.14 10.33
C LEU A 177 10.66 -0.07 8.94
N LEU A 178 10.79 0.91 8.04
CA LEU A 178 10.34 0.79 6.66
C LEU A 178 11.12 -0.28 5.89
N THR A 179 12.42 -0.44 6.17
CA THR A 179 13.25 -1.49 5.56
C THR A 179 12.79 -2.87 6.05
N GLU A 180 12.63 -3.06 7.35
CA GLU A 180 12.13 -4.32 7.91
C GLU A 180 10.75 -4.70 7.33
N SER A 181 9.84 -3.73 7.23
CA SER A 181 8.53 -3.93 6.63
C SER A 181 8.59 -4.29 5.13
N ALA A 182 9.47 -3.62 4.37
CA ALA A 182 9.67 -3.86 2.95
C ALA A 182 10.30 -5.24 2.68
N ASP A 183 11.30 -5.62 3.48
CA ASP A 183 11.96 -6.93 3.43
C ASP A 183 10.99 -8.05 3.84
N GLY A 184 10.07 -7.77 4.76
CA GLY A 184 8.92 -8.63 5.08
C GLY A 184 7.87 -8.73 3.96
N GLY A 185 8.09 -8.05 2.85
CA GLY A 185 7.24 -8.12 1.66
C GLY A 185 5.99 -7.25 1.69
N PHE A 186 5.90 -6.26 2.58
CA PHE A 186 4.76 -5.35 2.64
C PHE A 186 4.82 -4.33 1.51
N THR A 187 3.94 -4.47 0.53
CA THR A 187 3.93 -3.66 -0.71
C THR A 187 3.92 -2.13 -0.48
N PRO A 188 3.13 -1.58 0.47
CA PRO A 188 3.20 -0.14 0.75
C PRO A 188 4.56 0.34 1.26
N ALA A 189 5.27 -0.48 2.05
CA ALA A 189 6.61 -0.17 2.53
C ALA A 189 7.63 -0.24 1.39
N GLN A 190 7.56 -1.27 0.55
CA GLN A 190 8.41 -1.42 -0.65
C GLN A 190 8.27 -0.20 -1.57
N TYR A 191 7.04 0.23 -1.85
CA TYR A 191 6.81 1.43 -2.65
C TYR A 191 7.34 2.71 -2.00
N LEU A 192 7.04 2.93 -0.71
CA LEU A 192 7.47 4.13 0.00
C LEU A 192 9.00 4.21 0.10
N LEU A 193 9.65 3.13 0.52
CA LEU A 193 11.10 3.06 0.65
C LEU A 193 11.80 3.21 -0.71
N GLY A 194 11.30 2.51 -1.73
CA GLY A 194 11.81 2.64 -3.10
C GLY A 194 11.71 4.09 -3.63
N LYS A 195 10.61 4.77 -3.35
CA LYS A 195 10.42 6.19 -3.70
C LYS A 195 11.39 7.10 -2.94
N LEU A 196 11.63 6.87 -1.64
CA LEU A 196 12.57 7.65 -0.83
C LEU A 196 14.00 7.49 -1.33
N LEU A 197 14.43 6.26 -1.58
CA LEU A 197 15.76 5.94 -2.12
C LEU A 197 15.97 6.51 -3.53
N TYR A 198 14.95 6.51 -4.38
CA TYR A 198 15.03 7.12 -5.71
C TYR A 198 15.17 8.64 -5.63
N ARG A 199 14.40 9.31 -4.76
CA ARG A 199 14.43 10.78 -4.65
C ARG A 199 15.73 11.28 -4.03
N GLY A 200 16.27 10.61 -3.04
CA GLY A 200 17.48 11.01 -2.34
C GLY A 200 17.38 12.34 -1.58
N GLU A 201 16.17 12.76 -1.20
CA GLU A 201 15.90 14.03 -0.51
C GLU A 201 16.06 13.92 1.00
N ILE A 202 15.68 12.77 1.55
CA ILE A 202 15.65 12.47 2.99
C ILE A 202 16.74 11.46 3.36
N VAL A 203 17.00 10.53 2.46
CA VAL A 203 18.04 9.50 2.57
C VAL A 203 18.97 9.57 1.38
N MET A 204 20.17 9.02 1.50
CA MET A 204 21.11 8.96 0.38
C MET A 204 20.46 8.21 -0.80
N ARG A 205 20.57 8.78 -1.99
CA ARG A 205 20.03 8.21 -3.23
C ARG A 205 20.70 6.88 -3.54
N ASP A 206 19.88 5.84 -3.70
CA ASP A 206 20.32 4.49 -4.08
C ASP A 206 19.33 3.91 -5.10
N ILE A 207 19.72 4.00 -6.37
CA ILE A 207 18.87 3.56 -7.48
C ILE A 207 18.75 2.04 -7.54
N GLY A 208 19.80 1.30 -7.17
CA GLY A 208 19.78 -0.16 -7.17
C GLY A 208 18.76 -0.70 -6.16
N ARG A 209 18.84 -0.23 -4.92
CA ARG A 209 17.86 -0.61 -3.89
C ARG A 209 16.46 -0.07 -4.18
N ALA A 210 16.36 1.14 -4.74
CA ALA A 210 15.06 1.70 -5.15
C ALA A 210 14.37 0.78 -6.17
N LEU A 211 15.09 0.35 -7.21
CA LEU A 211 14.56 -0.57 -8.22
C LEU A 211 14.17 -1.91 -7.62
N LEU A 212 14.99 -2.48 -6.74
CA LEU A 212 14.69 -3.75 -6.07
C LEU A 212 13.30 -3.70 -5.42
N TYR A 213 13.05 -2.71 -4.56
CA TYR A 213 11.78 -2.61 -3.84
C TYR A 213 10.61 -2.21 -4.75
N LEU A 214 10.83 -1.32 -5.73
CA LEU A 214 9.77 -0.90 -6.65
C LEU A 214 9.36 -2.04 -7.59
N GLU A 215 10.29 -2.84 -8.08
CA GLU A 215 10.00 -4.00 -8.92
C GLU A 215 9.26 -5.08 -8.12
N GLN A 216 9.67 -5.39 -6.90
CA GLN A 216 8.94 -6.29 -6.01
C GLN A 216 7.50 -5.80 -5.74
N ALA A 217 7.32 -4.50 -5.50
CA ALA A 217 5.98 -3.93 -5.33
C ALA A 217 5.15 -4.01 -6.62
N SER A 218 5.79 -3.88 -7.80
CA SER A 218 5.11 -3.97 -9.09
C SER A 218 4.61 -5.39 -9.40
N GLU A 219 5.33 -6.42 -8.96
CA GLU A 219 4.92 -7.84 -9.06
C GLU A 219 3.64 -8.12 -8.25
N LYS A 220 3.37 -7.31 -7.23
CA LYS A 220 2.14 -7.33 -6.43
C LYS A 220 1.11 -6.30 -6.90
N GLU A 221 1.15 -5.97 -8.18
CA GLU A 221 0.20 -5.10 -8.85
C GLU A 221 0.15 -3.66 -8.31
N ASN A 222 1.24 -3.14 -7.72
CA ASN A 222 1.29 -1.73 -7.33
C ASN A 222 1.59 -0.85 -8.54
N ALA A 223 0.56 -0.22 -9.10
CA ALA A 223 0.64 0.63 -10.29
C ALA A 223 1.64 1.79 -10.17
N TYR A 224 1.72 2.41 -9.00
CA TYR A 224 2.65 3.54 -8.78
C TYR A 224 4.10 3.08 -8.70
N ALA A 225 4.34 1.90 -8.11
CA ALA A 225 5.67 1.30 -8.08
C ALA A 225 6.11 0.89 -9.49
N ALA A 226 5.24 0.24 -10.26
CA ALA A 226 5.49 -0.12 -11.66
C ALA A 226 5.81 1.12 -12.51
N TYR A 227 5.01 2.18 -12.38
CA TYR A 227 5.28 3.44 -13.06
C TYR A 227 6.65 4.03 -12.71
N LEU A 228 7.00 4.08 -11.42
CA LEU A 228 8.24 4.67 -10.95
C LEU A 228 9.45 3.84 -11.36
N ALA A 229 9.38 2.50 -11.26
CA ALA A 229 10.41 1.58 -11.75
C ALA A 229 10.60 1.71 -13.27
N GLY A 230 9.50 1.78 -14.03
CA GLY A 230 9.54 2.01 -15.47
C GLY A 230 10.22 3.33 -15.83
N LYS A 231 9.95 4.40 -15.08
CA LYS A 231 10.61 5.69 -15.25
C LYS A 231 12.12 5.60 -15.00
N ILE A 232 12.54 4.93 -13.94
CA ILE A 232 13.97 4.72 -13.62
C ILE A 232 14.64 3.92 -14.74
N ARG A 233 14.03 2.80 -15.18
CA ARG A 233 14.52 1.97 -16.28
C ARG A 233 14.61 2.70 -17.62
N LEU A 234 13.85 3.78 -17.78
CA LEU A 234 13.89 4.60 -19.00
C LEU A 234 14.94 5.72 -18.94
N THR A 235 15.19 6.32 -17.75
CA THR A 235 15.91 7.60 -17.64
C THR A 235 17.27 7.54 -16.94
N GLU A 236 17.53 6.53 -16.10
CA GLU A 236 18.77 6.45 -15.33
C GLU A 236 19.82 5.65 -16.12
N GLU A 237 20.93 6.28 -16.50
CA GLU A 237 21.91 5.73 -17.44
C GLU A 237 22.45 4.33 -17.03
N GLY A 238 22.85 4.16 -15.77
CA GLY A 238 23.39 2.88 -15.27
C GLY A 238 22.36 1.76 -15.12
N PHE A 239 21.07 2.07 -15.27
CA PHE A 239 19.94 1.14 -15.07
C PHE A 239 18.98 1.10 -16.25
N LYS A 240 19.34 1.72 -17.36
CA LYS A 240 18.47 1.84 -18.53
C LYS A 240 18.19 0.47 -19.16
N ASP A 241 16.87 0.17 -19.27
CA ASP A 241 16.34 -1.03 -19.89
C ASP A 241 14.96 -0.70 -20.48
N VAL A 242 14.96 -0.31 -21.75
CA VAL A 242 13.73 0.17 -22.43
C VAL A 242 12.67 -0.92 -22.54
N PRO A 243 12.97 -2.18 -22.94
CA PRO A 243 11.99 -3.23 -22.97
C PRO A 243 11.32 -3.47 -21.61
N LYS A 244 12.11 -3.47 -20.54
CA LYS A 244 11.59 -3.61 -19.17
C LYS A 244 10.76 -2.39 -18.74
N ALA A 245 11.19 -1.17 -19.10
CA ALA A 245 10.44 0.05 -18.85
C ALA A 245 9.04 0.01 -19.48
N VAL A 246 8.96 -0.42 -20.75
CA VAL A 246 7.67 -0.55 -21.45
C VAL A 246 6.76 -1.56 -20.76
N ARG A 247 7.28 -2.73 -20.38
CA ARG A 247 6.51 -3.74 -19.63
C ARG A 247 5.98 -3.19 -18.29
N LEU A 248 6.81 -2.49 -17.54
CA LEU A 248 6.43 -1.88 -16.27
C LEU A 248 5.36 -0.80 -16.45
N PHE A 249 5.46 0.03 -17.51
CA PHE A 249 4.40 0.98 -17.83
C PHE A 249 3.11 0.28 -18.26
N GLN A 250 3.19 -0.84 -18.97
CA GLN A 250 2.00 -1.64 -19.33
C GLN A 250 1.33 -2.24 -18.09
N ILE A 251 2.10 -2.76 -17.12
CA ILE A 251 1.56 -3.24 -15.82
C ILE A 251 0.81 -2.10 -15.10
N ALA A 252 1.41 -0.92 -15.03
CA ALA A 252 0.77 0.23 -14.41
C ALA A 252 -0.48 0.69 -15.18
N ALA A 253 -0.42 0.72 -16.51
CA ALA A 253 -1.52 1.13 -17.38
C ALA A 253 -2.71 0.16 -17.30
N ALA A 254 -2.47 -1.15 -17.13
CA ALA A 254 -3.52 -2.15 -16.90
C ALA A 254 -4.37 -1.83 -15.66
N GLN A 255 -3.82 -1.07 -14.72
CA GLN A 255 -4.51 -0.57 -13.52
C GLN A 255 -4.88 0.93 -13.64
N GLN A 256 -5.09 1.40 -14.86
CA GLN A 256 -5.54 2.76 -15.15
C GLN A 256 -4.62 3.86 -14.60
N ASN A 257 -3.32 3.59 -14.50
CA ASN A 257 -2.36 4.63 -14.12
C ASN A 257 -2.13 5.58 -15.30
N SER A 258 -2.79 6.73 -15.27
CA SER A 258 -2.77 7.71 -16.34
C SER A 258 -1.38 8.27 -16.66
N PHE A 259 -0.46 8.28 -15.68
CA PHE A 259 0.93 8.71 -15.93
C PHE A 259 1.72 7.66 -16.73
N ALA A 260 1.49 6.37 -16.48
CA ALA A 260 2.12 5.29 -17.24
C ALA A 260 1.59 5.26 -18.69
N GLU A 261 0.28 5.39 -18.87
CA GLU A 261 -0.35 5.52 -20.19
C GLU A 261 0.23 6.71 -20.97
N PHE A 262 0.40 7.85 -20.31
CA PHE A 262 1.04 9.02 -20.91
C PHE A 262 2.50 8.74 -21.34
N GLN A 263 3.28 8.04 -20.52
CA GLN A 263 4.66 7.68 -20.88
C GLN A 263 4.70 6.72 -22.08
N LEU A 264 3.81 5.73 -22.15
CA LEU A 264 3.67 4.85 -23.31
C LEU A 264 3.33 5.67 -24.58
N GLY A 265 2.34 6.54 -24.49
CA GLY A 265 1.99 7.45 -25.58
C GLY A 265 3.19 8.30 -26.08
N LEU A 266 3.97 8.83 -25.15
CA LEU A 266 5.18 9.61 -25.48
C LEU A 266 6.28 8.75 -26.10
N LEU A 267 6.48 7.52 -25.66
CA LEU A 267 7.48 6.59 -26.20
C LEU A 267 7.19 6.30 -27.68
N TYR A 268 5.96 5.88 -27.98
CA TYR A 268 5.55 5.58 -29.38
C TYR A 268 5.49 6.83 -30.26
N LEU A 269 5.12 7.99 -29.71
CA LEU A 269 5.07 9.23 -30.49
C LEU A 269 6.46 9.72 -30.91
N ARG A 270 7.45 9.60 -29.98
CA ARG A 270 8.82 10.07 -30.24
C ARG A 270 9.61 9.12 -31.12
N GLY A 271 9.42 7.84 -31.02
CA GLY A 271 10.14 6.83 -31.78
C GLY A 271 11.65 6.79 -31.53
N LYS A 272 12.11 7.27 -30.36
CA LYS A 272 13.55 7.31 -30.03
C LYS A 272 14.04 6.01 -29.38
N ASP A 273 13.30 5.53 -28.40
CA ASP A 273 13.66 4.35 -27.61
C ASP A 273 12.86 3.11 -28.03
N VAL A 274 11.76 3.30 -28.72
CA VAL A 274 10.91 2.26 -29.37
C VAL A 274 10.57 2.69 -30.78
N ALA A 275 10.19 1.78 -31.67
CA ALA A 275 9.74 2.14 -33.00
C ALA A 275 8.56 3.13 -32.92
N ARG A 276 8.59 4.19 -33.76
CA ARG A 276 7.50 5.16 -33.81
C ARG A 276 6.23 4.51 -34.30
N ASP A 277 5.18 4.65 -33.52
CA ASP A 277 3.82 4.24 -33.89
C ASP A 277 2.82 5.32 -33.43
N GLU A 278 2.34 6.10 -34.37
CA GLU A 278 1.44 7.20 -34.08
C GLU A 278 0.03 6.72 -33.69
N ARG A 279 -0.40 5.55 -34.18
CA ARG A 279 -1.71 4.96 -33.81
C ARG A 279 -1.69 4.50 -32.37
N GLU A 280 -0.68 3.74 -31.98
CA GLU A 280 -0.50 3.32 -30.57
C GLU A 280 -0.28 4.53 -29.67
N ALA A 281 0.46 5.54 -30.09
CA ALA A 281 0.63 6.78 -29.33
C ALA A 281 -0.70 7.48 -29.05
N ILE A 282 -1.54 7.64 -30.06
CA ILE A 282 -2.88 8.26 -29.92
C ILE A 282 -3.76 7.43 -29.00
N ARG A 283 -3.73 6.10 -29.13
CA ARG A 283 -4.49 5.19 -28.27
C ARG A 283 -4.13 5.37 -26.80
N TRP A 284 -2.84 5.32 -26.46
CA TRP A 284 -2.37 5.48 -25.09
C TRP A 284 -2.63 6.89 -24.54
N LEU A 285 -2.46 7.94 -25.35
CA LEU A 285 -2.79 9.30 -24.95
C LEU A 285 -4.29 9.49 -24.71
N ALA A 286 -5.16 8.83 -25.50
CA ALA A 286 -6.59 8.88 -25.30
C ALA A 286 -7.01 8.23 -23.97
N LEU A 287 -6.49 7.02 -23.67
CA LEU A 287 -6.73 6.35 -22.39
C LEU A 287 -6.23 7.21 -21.22
N SER A 288 -5.03 7.76 -21.34
CA SER A 288 -4.47 8.65 -20.31
C SER A 288 -5.34 9.90 -20.07
N ALA A 289 -5.91 10.48 -21.12
CA ALA A 289 -6.82 11.61 -21.01
C ALA A 289 -8.16 11.22 -20.36
N GLU A 290 -8.70 10.06 -20.71
CA GLU A 290 -9.90 9.47 -20.11
C GLU A 290 -9.71 9.24 -18.62
N HIS A 291 -8.54 8.75 -18.19
CA HIS A 291 -8.17 8.56 -16.80
C HIS A 291 -7.69 9.86 -16.11
N GLY A 292 -8.03 11.02 -16.66
CA GLY A 292 -7.88 12.32 -16.01
C GLY A 292 -6.54 13.01 -16.18
N ASN A 293 -5.65 12.54 -17.06
CA ASN A 293 -4.39 13.22 -17.34
C ASN A 293 -4.58 14.40 -18.29
N SER A 294 -4.65 15.60 -17.75
CA SER A 294 -4.83 16.84 -18.54
C SER A 294 -3.72 17.11 -19.54
N TYR A 295 -2.51 16.62 -19.31
CA TYR A 295 -1.38 16.76 -20.26
C TYR A 295 -1.59 15.87 -21.49
N ALA A 296 -2.08 14.67 -21.28
CA ALA A 296 -2.44 13.76 -22.37
C ALA A 296 -3.56 14.36 -23.22
N ALA A 297 -4.60 14.91 -22.60
CA ALA A 297 -5.72 15.55 -23.29
C ALA A 297 -5.25 16.72 -24.17
N ARG A 298 -4.40 17.60 -23.64
CA ARG A 298 -3.84 18.74 -24.41
C ARG A 298 -2.96 18.29 -25.57
N LEU A 299 -2.11 17.28 -25.33
CA LEU A 299 -1.23 16.76 -26.38
C LEU A 299 -2.04 16.08 -27.48
N LEU A 300 -3.05 15.29 -27.11
CA LEU A 300 -3.96 14.64 -28.06
C LEU A 300 -4.72 15.68 -28.91
N HIS A 301 -5.18 16.77 -28.30
CA HIS A 301 -5.84 17.86 -29.02
C HIS A 301 -4.85 18.51 -30.04
N SER A 302 -3.61 18.78 -29.64
CA SER A 302 -2.61 19.33 -30.55
C SER A 302 -2.29 18.41 -31.73
N ILE A 303 -2.21 17.09 -31.50
CA ILE A 303 -2.00 16.11 -32.57
C ILE A 303 -3.19 16.14 -33.55
N LYS A 304 -4.40 16.07 -33.04
CA LYS A 304 -5.64 16.05 -33.86
C LYS A 304 -5.88 17.33 -34.65
N SER A 305 -5.44 18.48 -34.12
CA SER A 305 -5.55 19.78 -34.80
C SER A 305 -4.41 20.06 -35.80
N GLY A 306 -3.50 19.11 -36.02
CA GLY A 306 -2.36 19.29 -36.94
C GLY A 306 -1.30 20.26 -36.42
N GLN A 307 -1.34 20.66 -35.16
CA GLN A 307 -0.34 21.53 -34.54
C GLN A 307 0.98 20.79 -34.32
N ASN A 308 2.08 21.57 -34.21
CA ASN A 308 3.38 20.96 -33.89
C ASN A 308 3.37 20.40 -32.46
N TRP A 309 3.14 19.09 -32.32
CA TRP A 309 3.09 18.39 -31.04
C TRP A 309 4.39 18.51 -30.23
N SER A 310 5.54 18.67 -30.89
CA SER A 310 6.84 18.87 -30.23
C SER A 310 6.89 20.20 -29.47
N ALA A 311 6.38 21.27 -30.06
CA ALA A 311 6.24 22.57 -29.42
C ALA A 311 5.22 22.52 -28.27
N ALA A 312 4.06 21.86 -28.46
CA ALA A 312 3.07 21.67 -27.44
C ALA A 312 3.64 20.89 -26.25
N LEU A 313 4.42 19.84 -26.48
CA LEU A 313 5.11 19.08 -25.43
C LEU A 313 6.15 19.92 -24.67
N GLY A 314 6.87 20.80 -25.37
CA GLY A 314 7.79 21.76 -24.73
C GLY A 314 7.07 22.73 -23.79
N ALA A 315 5.96 23.30 -24.23
CA ALA A 315 5.12 24.18 -23.42
C ALA A 315 4.53 23.43 -22.18
N LEU A 316 4.08 22.18 -22.35
CA LEU A 316 3.58 21.36 -21.23
C LEU A 316 4.67 21.08 -20.18
N ARG A 317 5.90 20.82 -20.60
CA ARG A 317 7.04 20.63 -19.67
C ARG A 317 7.34 21.91 -18.87
N LEU A 318 7.29 23.05 -19.52
CA LEU A 318 7.48 24.34 -18.86
C LEU A 318 6.39 24.58 -17.80
N LEU A 319 5.13 24.33 -18.14
CA LEU A 319 4.01 24.46 -17.22
C LEU A 319 4.13 23.49 -16.02
N GLN A 320 4.58 22.26 -16.24
CA GLN A 320 4.85 21.31 -15.14
C GLN A 320 5.96 21.80 -14.22
N HIS A 321 7.01 22.39 -14.77
CA HIS A 321 8.10 22.94 -13.98
C HIS A 321 7.62 24.12 -13.12
N LEU A 322 6.88 25.05 -13.71
CA LEU A 322 6.29 26.20 -13.02
C LEU A 322 5.32 25.77 -11.92
N SER A 323 4.42 24.80 -12.21
CA SER A 323 3.50 24.28 -11.23
C SER A 323 4.21 23.64 -10.02
N ARG A 324 5.29 22.90 -10.25
CA ARG A 324 6.12 22.32 -9.18
C ARG A 324 6.79 23.41 -8.33
N MET A 325 7.29 24.46 -8.96
CA MET A 325 7.89 25.59 -8.24
C MET A 325 6.87 26.30 -7.35
N ILE A 326 5.65 26.51 -7.85
CA ILE A 326 4.56 27.12 -7.08
C ILE A 326 4.15 26.22 -5.89
N GLN A 327 3.98 24.90 -6.13
CA GLN A 327 3.65 23.96 -5.06
C GLN A 327 4.72 23.92 -3.97
N ASN A 328 5.99 23.85 -4.35
CA ASN A 328 7.10 23.87 -3.39
C ASN A 328 7.12 25.17 -2.58
N ARG A 329 6.82 26.31 -3.21
CA ARG A 329 6.74 27.60 -2.52
C ARG A 329 5.59 27.63 -1.51
N LEU A 330 4.41 27.13 -1.89
CA LEU A 330 3.24 27.04 -0.99
C LEU A 330 3.49 26.08 0.18
N GLU A 331 4.20 24.96 -0.06
CA GLU A 331 4.61 24.04 1.01
C GLU A 331 5.63 24.67 1.96
N ASP A 332 6.60 25.44 1.43
CA ASP A 332 7.59 26.17 2.25
C ASP A 332 6.92 27.27 3.09
N GLU A 333 5.93 27.97 2.53
CA GLU A 333 5.14 28.96 3.26
C GLU A 333 4.30 28.30 4.38
N ARG A 334 3.67 27.15 4.12
CA ARG A 334 2.94 26.38 5.14
C ARG A 334 3.83 25.87 6.27
N LYS A 335 5.06 25.52 5.97
CA LYS A 335 6.04 24.99 6.96
C LYS A 335 6.83 26.09 7.66
N GLY A 336 6.53 27.37 7.43
CA GLY A 336 7.30 28.50 7.97
C GLY A 336 8.75 28.57 7.48
N THR A 337 9.09 27.86 6.40
CA THR A 337 10.43 27.79 5.80
C THR A 337 10.55 28.69 4.57
N ALA A 338 9.72 29.72 4.49
CA ALA A 338 9.73 30.69 3.40
C ALA A 338 11.14 31.23 3.13
N GLY A 339 11.60 31.09 1.88
CA GLY A 339 12.96 31.46 1.47
C GLY A 339 14.00 30.32 1.42
N MET A 340 13.69 29.13 1.91
CA MET A 340 14.61 27.99 1.81
C MET A 340 14.73 27.45 0.38
N THR A 341 13.62 27.44 -0.38
CA THR A 341 13.60 27.05 -1.80
C THR A 341 14.35 28.06 -2.64
N GLU A 342 14.23 29.35 -2.34
CA GLU A 342 14.93 30.44 -3.03
C GLU A 342 16.44 30.38 -2.81
N ARG A 343 16.88 30.07 -1.58
CA ARG A 343 18.30 29.83 -1.24
C ARG A 343 18.87 28.60 -1.95
N LYS A 344 18.12 27.49 -2.00
CA LYS A 344 18.52 26.26 -2.73
C LYS A 344 18.60 26.51 -4.24
N LEU A 345 17.66 27.27 -4.79
CA LEU A 345 17.66 27.62 -6.23
C LEU A 345 18.84 28.53 -6.55
N LYS A 346 19.09 29.56 -5.74
CA LYS A 346 20.23 30.47 -5.90
C LYS A 346 21.54 29.68 -5.83
N ARG A 347 21.72 28.80 -4.88
CA ARG A 347 22.89 27.93 -4.77
C ARG A 347 23.09 27.05 -6.00
N LYS A 348 22.04 26.41 -6.54
CA LYS A 348 22.12 25.64 -7.79
C LYS A 348 22.45 26.48 -9.03
N ILE A 349 21.96 27.72 -9.08
CA ILE A 349 22.29 28.67 -10.17
C ILE A 349 23.76 29.07 -10.06
N ASP A 350 24.25 29.33 -8.85
CA ASP A 350 25.64 29.70 -8.62
C ASP A 350 26.59 28.54 -8.91
N GLU A 351 26.25 27.30 -8.50
CA GLU A 351 27.00 26.10 -8.85
C GLU A 351 27.06 25.88 -10.39
N LYS A 352 25.96 26.11 -11.11
CA LYS A 352 25.94 26.04 -12.59
C LYS A 352 26.75 27.14 -13.23
N LYS A 353 26.70 28.38 -12.72
CA LYS A 353 27.52 29.49 -13.21
C LYS A 353 29.01 29.22 -13.02
N GLN A 354 29.40 28.66 -11.87
CA GLN A 354 30.79 28.25 -11.61
C GLN A 354 31.24 27.14 -12.57
N ALA A 355 30.39 26.11 -12.79
CA ALA A 355 30.69 25.01 -13.70
C ALA A 355 30.85 25.48 -15.17
N HIS A 356 30.23 26.57 -15.57
CA HIS A 356 30.34 27.15 -16.93
C HIS A 356 31.31 28.32 -17.01
N GLY A 357 32.14 28.55 -15.99
CA GLY A 357 33.18 29.60 -16.02
C GLY A 357 32.64 31.03 -16.02
N LEU A 358 31.35 31.23 -15.72
CA LEU A 358 30.74 32.55 -15.62
C LEU A 358 31.03 33.13 -14.25
N ARG A 359 31.93 34.11 -14.20
CA ARG A 359 32.27 34.86 -12.96
C ARG A 359 31.04 35.59 -12.43
N GLN A 360 30.94 35.62 -11.08
CA GLN A 360 29.99 36.49 -10.40
C GLN A 360 30.30 37.94 -10.71
N GLY A 361 29.35 38.67 -11.30
CA GLY A 361 29.34 40.10 -11.36
C GLY A 361 28.59 40.67 -10.16
#